data_a1aab25a55ad4ad2496b3f7afcbc5274
#
_entry.id   a1aab25a55ad4ad2496b3f7afcbc5274
#
_cell.length_a   1.000
_cell.length_b   1.000
_cell.length_c   1.000
_cell.angle_alpha   90.00
_cell.angle_beta   90.00
_cell.angle_gamma   90.00
#
_symmetry.space_group_name_H-M   'P 1'
#
loop_
_entity.id
_entity.type
_entity.pdbx_description
1 polymer ?
#
loop_
_entity_poly.entity_id
_entity_poly.type
_entity_poly.pdbx_seq_one_letter_code
_entity_poly.pdbx_strand_id
1 'polypeptide(L)' 'MYTDQMRRAFHSIIPPNNFQVELIDNEHFLTIKLDEYVFARMAHDDKIQALQYVLNAKKALEMEGAIVLVTREAIK' A
#
# COMPACT_ATOMS: atom_id res chain seq x y z
N MET A 1 -9.18 -0.97 -13.72
CA MET A 1 -9.82 -0.43 -12.51
C MET A 1 -9.12 0.76 -11.89
N TYR A 2 -7.83 0.89 -12.02
CA TYR A 2 -7.05 1.97 -11.39
C TYR A 2 -7.30 3.29 -12.11
N THR A 3 -8.16 4.14 -11.55
CA THR A 3 -8.54 5.42 -12.13
C THR A 3 -7.56 6.51 -11.74
N ASP A 4 -7.64 7.67 -12.41
CA ASP A 4 -6.84 8.84 -12.05
C ASP A 4 -7.16 9.34 -10.64
N GLN A 5 -8.41 9.25 -10.21
CA GLN A 5 -8.81 9.64 -8.87
C GLN A 5 -8.20 8.72 -7.82
N MET A 6 -8.19 7.41 -8.09
CA MET A 6 -7.52 6.44 -7.24
C MET A 6 -6.02 6.70 -7.15
N ARG A 7 -5.39 7.00 -8.28
CA ARG A 7 -3.96 7.32 -8.33
C ARG A 7 -3.65 8.56 -7.49
N ARG A 8 -4.45 9.60 -7.60
CA ARG A 8 -4.26 10.82 -6.80
C ARG A 8 -4.46 10.55 -5.32
N ALA A 9 -5.48 9.78 -4.96
CA ALA A 9 -5.74 9.42 -3.57
C ALA A 9 -4.59 8.63 -2.98
N PHE A 10 -4.06 7.66 -3.73
CA PHE A 10 -2.93 6.85 -3.29
C PHE A 10 -1.67 7.69 -3.12
N HIS A 11 -1.35 8.55 -4.09
CA HIS A 11 -0.13 9.36 -4.06
C HIS A 11 -0.22 10.54 -3.09
N SER A 12 -1.41 10.87 -2.59
CA SER A 12 -1.54 11.90 -1.57
C SER A 12 -1.04 11.44 -0.19
N ILE A 13 -0.89 10.13 -0.01
CA ILE A 13 -0.44 9.55 1.25
C ILE A 13 1.07 9.36 1.18
N ILE A 14 1.80 9.97 2.10
CA ILE A 14 3.25 9.97 2.09
C ILE A 14 3.75 8.74 2.85
N PRO A 15 4.56 7.86 2.20
CA PRO A 15 5.11 6.70 2.91
C PRO A 15 6.19 7.12 3.90
N PRO A 16 6.31 6.42 5.04
CA PRO A 16 7.37 6.70 5.98
C PRO A 16 8.71 6.17 5.48
N ASN A 17 9.78 6.88 5.81
CA ASN A 17 11.21 6.48 5.70
C ASN A 17 11.53 5.35 4.71
N ASN A 18 11.59 5.66 3.43
CA ASN A 18 11.98 4.70 2.37
C ASN A 18 11.09 3.46 2.26
N PHE A 19 9.96 3.43 2.95
CA PHE A 19 9.02 2.33 2.83
C PHE A 19 8.28 2.46 1.50
N GLN A 20 8.30 1.39 0.73
CA GLN A 20 7.62 1.36 -0.56
C GLN A 20 6.65 0.19 -0.63
N VAL A 21 5.57 0.42 -1.33
CA VAL A 21 4.59 -0.63 -1.65
C VAL A 21 4.42 -0.65 -3.16
N GLU A 22 4.10 -1.82 -3.67
CA GLU A 22 3.76 -2.01 -5.08
C GLU A 22 2.25 -2.12 -5.18
N LEU A 23 1.66 -1.32 -6.07
CA LEU A 23 0.23 -1.38 -6.34
C LEU A 23 -0.01 -2.14 -7.63
N ILE A 24 -0.76 -3.23 -7.53
CA ILE A 24 -1.04 -4.11 -8.66
C ILE A 24 -2.51 -4.00 -9.03
N ASP A 25 -2.79 -3.67 -10.30
CA ASP A 25 -4.14 -3.58 -10.83
C ASP A 25 -4.53 -4.91 -11.49
N ASN A 26 -5.54 -5.58 -10.91
CA ASN A 26 -6.02 -6.88 -11.39
C ASN A 26 -7.44 -6.79 -11.99
N GLU A 27 -7.77 -5.70 -12.66
CA GLU A 27 -9.08 -5.45 -13.28
C GLU A 27 -10.22 -5.30 -12.28
N HIS A 28 -10.43 -6.28 -11.41
CA HIS A 28 -11.56 -6.32 -10.46
C HIS A 28 -11.18 -5.82 -9.08
N PHE A 29 -9.90 -5.79 -8.77
CA PHE A 29 -9.41 -5.35 -7.47
C PHE A 29 -7.97 -4.84 -7.58
N LEU A 30 -7.56 -4.10 -6.55
CA LEU A 30 -6.18 -3.62 -6.43
C LEU A 30 -5.50 -4.38 -5.30
N THR A 31 -4.22 -4.66 -5.47
CA THR A 31 -3.42 -5.29 -4.42
C THR A 31 -2.30 -4.33 -4.00
N ILE A 32 -2.22 -4.07 -2.70
CA ILE A 32 -1.08 -3.35 -2.13
C ILE A 32 -0.11 -4.41 -1.63
N LYS A 33 1.06 -4.49 -2.26
CA LYS A 33 2.06 -5.50 -1.96
C LYS A 33 3.18 -4.89 -1.14
N LEU A 34 3.43 -5.46 0.03
CA LEU A 34 4.54 -5.09 0.90
C LEU A 34 5.72 -5.98 0.63
N ASP A 35 6.93 -5.40 0.64
CA ASP A 35 8.15 -6.19 0.58
C ASP A 35 8.43 -6.77 1.97
N GLU A 36 8.36 -8.07 2.09
CA GLU A 36 8.57 -8.78 3.37
C GLU A 36 9.95 -8.53 3.95
N TYR A 37 10.98 -8.51 3.11
CA TYR A 37 12.35 -8.28 3.58
C TYR A 37 12.54 -6.88 4.14
N VAL A 38 12.03 -5.88 3.44
CA VAL A 38 12.12 -4.49 3.91
C VAL A 38 11.36 -4.35 5.21
N PHE A 39 10.14 -4.90 5.26
CA PHE A 39 9.30 -4.81 6.45
C PHE A 39 9.95 -5.51 7.65
N ALA A 40 10.50 -6.70 7.43
CA ALA A 40 11.12 -7.50 8.50
C ALA A 40 12.31 -6.79 9.15
N ARG A 41 13.02 -5.95 8.39
CA ARG A 41 14.21 -5.23 8.87
C ARG A 41 13.91 -3.92 9.56
N MET A 42 12.66 -3.48 9.53
CA MET A 42 12.28 -2.22 10.15
C MET A 42 12.32 -2.29 11.66
N ALA A 43 12.65 -1.17 12.29
CA ALA A 43 12.46 -1.01 13.72
C ALA A 43 10.98 -1.09 14.08
N HIS A 44 10.67 -1.43 15.33
CA HIS A 44 9.30 -1.62 15.78
C HIS A 44 8.39 -0.42 15.44
N ASP A 45 8.84 0.79 15.75
CA ASP A 45 8.04 1.99 15.50
C ASP A 45 7.83 2.23 14.00
N ASP A 46 8.83 1.92 13.19
CA ASP A 46 8.73 2.05 11.74
C ASP A 46 7.75 1.05 11.15
N LYS A 47 7.70 -0.17 11.70
CA LYS A 47 6.71 -1.17 11.30
C LYS A 47 5.29 -0.69 11.55
N ILE A 48 5.06 -0.06 12.70
CA ILE A 48 3.75 0.50 13.05
C ILE A 48 3.36 1.58 12.04
N GLN A 49 4.28 2.50 11.74
CA GLN A 49 4.02 3.57 10.77
C GLN A 49 3.77 3.01 9.38
N ALA A 50 4.52 1.99 8.98
CA ALA A 50 4.34 1.34 7.68
C ALA A 50 2.96 0.69 7.57
N LEU A 51 2.51 0.00 8.61
CA LEU A 51 1.17 -0.60 8.61
C LEU A 51 0.08 0.45 8.58
N GLN A 52 0.25 1.56 9.28
CA GLN A 52 -0.70 2.67 9.23
C GLN A 52 -0.76 3.29 7.84
N TYR A 53 0.39 3.44 7.19
CA TYR A 53 0.45 3.91 5.81
C TYR A 53 -0.35 3.00 4.88
N VAL A 54 -0.16 1.69 4.99
CA VAL A 54 -0.87 0.72 4.16
C VAL A 54 -2.37 0.77 4.41
N LEU A 55 -2.79 0.85 5.66
CA LEU A 55 -4.21 0.96 6.01
C LEU A 55 -4.82 2.24 5.49
N ASN A 56 -4.10 3.36 5.58
CA ASN A 56 -4.57 4.64 5.05
C ASN A 56 -4.68 4.60 3.53
N ALA A 57 -3.69 4.01 2.85
CA ALA A 57 -3.72 3.84 1.40
C ALA A 57 -4.89 2.97 0.96
N LYS A 58 -5.10 1.84 1.66
CA LYS A 58 -6.23 0.96 1.40
C LYS A 58 -7.55 1.71 1.54
N LYS A 59 -7.71 2.45 2.64
CA LYS A 59 -8.92 3.22 2.91
C LYS A 59 -9.17 4.28 1.85
N ALA A 60 -8.14 5.01 1.45
CA ALA A 60 -8.26 6.04 0.42
C ALA A 60 -8.73 5.46 -0.92
N LEU A 61 -8.18 4.30 -1.30
CA LEU A 61 -8.58 3.63 -2.54
C LEU A 61 -10.01 3.09 -2.45
N GLU A 62 -10.38 2.53 -1.30
CA GLU A 62 -11.74 2.03 -1.07
C GLU A 62 -12.78 3.15 -1.12
N MET A 63 -12.44 4.33 -0.64
CA MET A 63 -13.31 5.50 -0.73
C MET A 63 -13.58 5.93 -2.18
N GLU A 64 -12.67 5.61 -3.08
CA GLU A 64 -12.83 5.85 -4.52
C GLU A 64 -13.48 4.67 -5.25
N GLY A 65 -13.97 3.68 -4.51
CA GLY A 65 -14.73 2.56 -5.08
C GLY A 65 -13.91 1.31 -5.38
N ALA A 66 -12.64 1.26 -5.00
CA ALA A 66 -11.82 0.09 -5.25
C ALA A 66 -12.07 -1.01 -4.22
N ILE A 67 -11.87 -2.26 -4.65
CA ILE A 67 -11.70 -3.40 -3.74
C ILE A 67 -10.21 -3.58 -3.58
N VAL A 68 -9.71 -3.55 -2.36
CA VAL A 68 -8.27 -3.54 -2.09
C VAL A 68 -7.88 -4.73 -1.22
N LEU A 69 -6.90 -5.48 -1.68
CA LEU A 69 -6.26 -6.55 -0.92
C LEU A 69 -4.87 -6.11 -0.53
N VAL A 70 -4.39 -6.63 0.60
CA VAL A 70 -3.02 -6.37 1.05
C VAL A 70 -2.28 -7.69 1.14
N THR A 71 -1.12 -7.77 0.53
CA THR A 71 -0.25 -8.95 0.61
C THR A 71 1.12 -8.57 1.11
N ARG A 72 1.81 -9.54 1.69
CA ARG A 72 3.16 -9.38 2.21
C ARG A 72 4.00 -10.53 1.71
N GLU A 73 4.87 -10.24 0.75
CA GLU A 73 5.66 -11.24 0.07
C GLU A 73 7.10 -10.78 -0.10
N ALA A 74 8.01 -11.75 -0.18
CA ALA A 74 9.40 -11.45 -0.51
C ALA A 74 9.48 -11.03 -1.99
N ILE A 75 10.01 -9.85 -2.25
CA ILE A 75 10.25 -9.35 -3.60
C ILE A 75 11.72 -9.62 -3.93
N LYS A 76 11.95 -10.36 -4.99
CA LYS A 76 13.30 -10.70 -5.42
C LYS A 76 13.90 -9.61 -6.27
#